data_6ab231d2f5d9733bf989a0a05a4e4687
#
_entry.id   6ab231d2f5d9733bf989a0a05a4e4687
#
_cell.length_a   1.000
_cell.length_b   1.000
_cell.length_c   1.000
_cell.angle_alpha   90.00
_cell.angle_beta   90.00
_cell.angle_gamma   90.00
#
_symmetry.space_group_name_H-M   'P 1'
#
loop_
_entity.id
_entity.type
_entity.pdbx_description
1 polymer ?
#
loop_
_entity_poly.entity_id
_entity_poly.type
_entity_poly.pdbx_seq_one_letter_code
_entity_poly.pdbx_strand_id
1 'polypeptide(L)'
;MTKSVDDVLIPGTLNVGDTVPVCIEAFLFFDFVPDMDLLTLISMIVASIAGAYLAAGIVSRFNRKKVRYALFVGMFILATVMLCKVLGVGPFGEIGTATGLRGVKLIIAIVANFFLGGLMSIGVGLYAPCMALCVLLGLDTGCAFPAMMGSCAYLMAFGNGPKFIQEGRYDPVACWTQAIGGAVGVFLAFFIVKSMSLRTLTIMVVCVCYLTSFLFLHDAIKKGEAA
;
A
#
# COMPACT_ATOMS: atom_id res chain seq x y z
N MET A 1 15.64 12.28 -25.35
CA MET A 1 14.65 12.74 -24.35
C MET A 1 13.55 11.71 -24.27
N THR A 2 13.54 10.88 -23.25
CA THR A 2 12.47 9.93 -22.97
C THR A 2 11.22 10.75 -22.63
N LYS A 3 10.17 10.59 -23.45
CA LYS A 3 8.88 11.24 -23.23
C LYS A 3 8.31 10.65 -21.93
N SER A 4 8.32 11.41 -20.85
CA SER A 4 7.64 11.02 -19.61
C SER A 4 6.15 10.90 -19.90
N VAL A 5 5.50 9.91 -19.27
CA VAL A 5 4.04 9.75 -19.31
C VAL A 5 3.39 11.05 -18.82
N ASP A 6 2.32 11.47 -19.48
CA ASP A 6 1.58 12.67 -19.08
C ASP A 6 1.09 12.50 -17.63
N ASP A 7 1.25 13.54 -16.81
CA ASP A 7 0.89 13.54 -15.37
C ASP A 7 -0.55 13.11 -15.11
N VAL A 8 -1.46 13.37 -16.05
CA VAL A 8 -2.88 13.00 -15.98
C VAL A 8 -3.07 11.47 -16.11
N LEU A 9 -2.19 10.80 -16.88
CA LEU A 9 -2.25 9.37 -17.12
C LEU A 9 -1.51 8.54 -16.06
N ILE A 10 -0.63 9.16 -15.25
CA ILE A 10 0.18 8.43 -14.26
C ILE A 10 -0.65 7.56 -13.32
N PRO A 11 -1.74 8.03 -12.67
CA PRO A 11 -2.51 7.17 -11.77
C PRO A 11 -3.09 5.94 -12.46
N GLY A 12 -3.60 6.11 -13.68
CA GLY A 12 -4.14 4.99 -14.46
C GLY A 12 -3.06 4.03 -14.91
N THR A 13 -1.93 4.54 -15.40
CA THR A 13 -0.78 3.75 -15.83
C THR A 13 -0.24 2.89 -14.69
N LEU A 14 -0.09 3.46 -13.50
CA LEU A 14 0.34 2.70 -12.32
C LEU A 14 -0.70 1.63 -11.92
N ASN A 15 -1.98 1.98 -11.84
CA ASN A 15 -3.01 1.01 -11.46
C ASN A 15 -3.17 -0.14 -12.46
N VAL A 16 -3.04 0.12 -13.76
CA VAL A 16 -3.17 -0.90 -14.81
C VAL A 16 -1.86 -1.69 -14.96
N GLY A 17 -0.72 -1.01 -15.01
CA GLY A 17 0.58 -1.63 -15.24
C GLY A 17 1.05 -2.51 -14.08
N ASP A 18 0.81 -2.09 -12.83
CA ASP A 18 1.19 -2.88 -11.66
C ASP A 18 0.20 -4.01 -11.32
N THR A 19 -0.96 -4.08 -11.96
CA THR A 19 -1.95 -5.14 -11.65
C THR A 19 -1.35 -6.53 -11.75
N VAL A 20 -0.62 -6.84 -12.84
CA VAL A 20 -0.03 -8.17 -13.04
C VAL A 20 1.06 -8.48 -12.03
N PRO A 21 2.10 -7.64 -11.84
CA PRO A 21 3.14 -7.88 -10.83
C PRO A 21 2.57 -8.03 -9.43
N VAL A 22 1.64 -7.17 -9.02
CA VAL A 22 1.08 -7.18 -7.67
C VAL A 22 0.17 -8.38 -7.43
N CYS A 23 -0.55 -8.86 -8.45
CA CYS A 23 -1.28 -10.13 -8.35
C CYS A 23 -0.32 -11.32 -8.16
N ILE A 24 0.77 -11.38 -8.92
CA ILE A 24 1.81 -12.41 -8.74
C ILE A 24 2.37 -12.35 -7.31
N GLU A 25 2.70 -11.15 -6.85
CA GLU A 25 3.19 -10.90 -5.49
C GLU A 25 2.20 -11.39 -4.42
N ALA A 26 0.92 -11.04 -4.54
CA ALA A 26 -0.12 -11.47 -3.63
C ALA A 26 -0.24 -13.00 -3.55
N PHE A 27 -0.22 -13.69 -4.68
CA PHE A 27 -0.25 -15.17 -4.72
C PHE A 27 0.96 -15.78 -4.05
N LEU A 28 2.16 -15.30 -4.34
CA LEU A 28 3.41 -15.80 -3.74
C LEU A 28 3.41 -15.64 -2.22
N PHE A 29 2.92 -14.50 -1.72
CA PHE A 29 2.90 -14.24 -0.28
C PHE A 29 1.73 -14.90 0.45
N PHE A 30 0.61 -15.20 -0.21
CA PHE A 30 -0.47 -15.99 0.37
C PHE A 30 -0.02 -17.43 0.65
N ASP A 31 0.75 -18.03 -0.26
CA ASP A 31 1.33 -19.37 -0.07
C ASP A 31 2.46 -19.37 0.96
N PHE A 32 3.22 -18.28 1.04
CA PHE A 32 4.35 -18.14 1.96
C PHE A 32 3.95 -17.94 3.43
N VAL A 33 2.76 -17.36 3.71
CA VAL A 33 2.26 -17.05 5.06
C VAL A 33 0.93 -17.79 5.32
N PRO A 34 0.97 -19.13 5.49
CA PRO A 34 -0.24 -19.93 5.62
C PRO A 34 -1.06 -19.64 6.88
N ASP A 35 -0.43 -19.08 7.92
CA ASP A 35 -1.09 -18.78 9.20
C ASP A 35 -1.89 -17.46 9.19
N MET A 36 -1.89 -16.72 8.06
CA MET A 36 -2.67 -15.49 7.94
C MET A 36 -4.16 -15.77 8.08
N ASP A 37 -4.80 -15.04 9.00
CA ASP A 37 -6.24 -15.15 9.22
C ASP A 37 -7.06 -14.67 8.01
N LEU A 38 -7.82 -15.60 7.43
CA LEU A 38 -8.63 -15.34 6.23
C LEU A 38 -9.70 -14.26 6.45
N LEU A 39 -10.27 -14.16 7.65
CA LEU A 39 -11.27 -13.12 7.93
C LEU A 39 -10.65 -11.72 7.82
N THR A 40 -9.49 -11.54 8.42
CA THR A 40 -8.73 -10.28 8.33
C THR A 40 -8.36 -9.98 6.88
N LEU A 41 -7.81 -10.96 6.18
CA LEU A 41 -7.37 -10.82 4.79
C LEU A 41 -8.52 -10.42 3.87
N ILE A 42 -9.60 -11.21 3.85
CA ILE A 42 -10.75 -10.99 2.96
C ILE A 42 -11.46 -9.67 3.29
N SER A 43 -11.66 -9.36 4.57
CA SER A 43 -12.33 -8.12 4.97
C SER A 43 -11.55 -6.88 4.55
N MET A 44 -10.22 -6.91 4.64
CA MET A 44 -9.37 -5.80 4.20
C MET A 44 -9.36 -5.67 2.67
N ILE A 45 -9.29 -6.77 1.92
CA ILE A 45 -9.38 -6.78 0.46
C ILE A 45 -10.72 -6.18 0.01
N VAL A 46 -11.84 -6.67 0.54
CA VAL A 46 -13.17 -6.18 0.18
C VAL A 46 -13.32 -4.69 0.51
N ALA A 47 -12.80 -4.27 1.67
CA ALA A 47 -12.83 -2.86 2.07
C ALA A 47 -12.04 -1.97 1.10
N SER A 48 -10.87 -2.39 0.65
CA SER A 48 -10.05 -1.61 -0.30
C SER A 48 -10.74 -1.48 -1.67
N ILE A 49 -11.33 -2.57 -2.17
CA ILE A 49 -12.10 -2.57 -3.42
C ILE A 49 -13.32 -1.64 -3.31
N ALA A 50 -14.11 -1.79 -2.23
CA ALA A 50 -15.26 -0.92 -1.97
C ALA A 50 -14.84 0.55 -1.86
N GLY A 51 -13.69 0.83 -1.22
CA GLY A 51 -13.09 2.15 -1.13
C GLY A 51 -12.76 2.74 -2.50
N ALA A 52 -12.19 1.94 -3.39
CA ALA A 52 -11.87 2.36 -4.76
C ALA A 52 -13.12 2.79 -5.54
N TYR A 53 -14.24 2.08 -5.36
CA TYR A 53 -15.50 2.44 -6.04
C TYR A 53 -16.24 3.59 -5.36
N LEU A 54 -16.43 3.50 -4.04
CA LEU A 54 -17.35 4.38 -3.32
C LEU A 54 -16.66 5.63 -2.78
N ALA A 55 -15.44 5.48 -2.25
CA ALA A 55 -14.72 6.59 -1.65
C ALA A 55 -13.99 7.45 -2.69
N ALA A 56 -13.71 6.96 -3.89
CA ALA A 56 -13.02 7.71 -4.93
C ALA A 56 -13.68 9.06 -5.23
N GLY A 57 -15.00 9.10 -5.31
CA GLY A 57 -15.78 10.34 -5.53
C GLY A 57 -15.68 11.33 -4.36
N ILE A 58 -15.58 10.85 -3.13
CA ILE A 58 -15.42 11.66 -1.92
C ILE A 58 -13.97 12.16 -1.82
N VAL A 59 -13.03 11.24 -1.98
CA VAL A 59 -11.58 11.52 -1.85
C VAL A 59 -11.08 12.44 -2.96
N SER A 60 -11.65 12.36 -4.17
CA SER A 60 -11.30 13.27 -5.29
C SER A 60 -11.61 14.74 -4.99
N ARG A 61 -12.51 15.02 -4.04
CA ARG A 61 -12.83 16.37 -3.57
C ARG A 61 -11.86 16.90 -2.52
N PHE A 62 -11.03 16.03 -1.96
CA PHE A 62 -10.05 16.43 -0.96
C PHE A 62 -8.91 17.21 -1.59
N ASN A 63 -8.45 18.24 -0.89
CA ASN A 63 -7.27 18.98 -1.30
C ASN A 63 -6.04 18.06 -1.24
N ARG A 64 -5.49 17.73 -2.40
CA ARG A 64 -4.34 16.79 -2.55
C ARG A 64 -3.15 17.18 -1.68
N LYS A 65 -2.90 18.49 -1.51
CA LYS A 65 -1.83 19.00 -0.64
C LYS A 65 -2.08 18.62 0.81
N LYS A 66 -3.31 18.85 1.32
CA LYS A 66 -3.68 18.50 2.71
C LYS A 66 -3.59 17.00 2.95
N VAL A 67 -4.06 16.19 1.98
CA VAL A 67 -3.97 14.71 2.04
C VAL A 67 -2.51 14.25 2.14
N ARG A 68 -1.60 14.81 1.33
CA ARG A 68 -0.18 14.47 1.38
C ARG A 68 0.50 14.86 2.69
N TYR A 69 0.16 16.03 3.24
CA TYR A 69 0.65 16.41 4.58
C TYR A 69 0.12 15.48 5.67
N ALA A 70 -1.15 15.11 5.63
CA ALA A 70 -1.73 14.18 6.59
C ALA A 70 -1.05 12.80 6.49
N LEU A 71 -0.78 12.31 5.27
CA LEU A 71 -0.04 11.07 5.03
C LEU A 71 1.41 11.17 5.50
N PHE A 72 2.10 12.27 5.23
CA PHE A 72 3.44 12.51 5.77
C PHE A 72 3.46 12.38 7.29
N VAL A 73 2.61 13.13 7.99
CA VAL A 73 2.56 13.12 9.46
C VAL A 73 2.18 11.73 9.98
N GLY A 74 1.13 11.13 9.42
CA GLY A 74 0.68 9.79 9.80
C GLY A 74 1.75 8.73 9.61
N MET A 75 2.39 8.69 8.43
CA MET A 75 3.45 7.73 8.12
C MET A 75 4.71 7.95 8.97
N PHE A 76 5.07 9.20 9.24
CA PHE A 76 6.21 9.52 10.09
C PHE A 76 5.99 9.05 11.53
N ILE A 77 4.80 9.28 12.09
CA ILE A 77 4.43 8.79 13.42
C ILE A 77 4.43 7.26 13.45
N LEU A 78 3.79 6.61 12.46
CA LEU A 78 3.75 5.15 12.37
C LEU A 78 5.15 4.54 12.26
N ALA A 79 6.01 5.07 11.41
CA ALA A 79 7.40 4.64 11.27
C ALA A 79 8.18 4.78 12.58
N THR A 80 7.97 5.89 13.29
CA THR A 80 8.64 6.14 14.58
C THR A 80 8.17 5.15 15.66
N VAL A 81 6.86 4.89 15.75
CA VAL A 81 6.31 3.88 16.67
C VAL A 81 6.83 2.49 16.35
N MET A 82 6.89 2.11 15.06
CA MET A 82 7.46 0.84 14.64
C MET A 82 8.95 0.74 14.99
N LEU A 83 9.72 1.80 14.79
CA LEU A 83 11.13 1.86 15.15
C LEU A 83 11.32 1.67 16.67
N CYS A 84 10.53 2.36 17.50
CA CYS A 84 10.55 2.18 18.96
C CYS A 84 10.25 0.73 19.36
N LYS A 85 9.28 0.07 18.71
CA LYS A 85 8.99 -1.36 18.94
C LYS A 85 10.17 -2.26 18.58
N VAL A 86 10.83 -2.03 17.44
CA VAL A 86 12.00 -2.82 17.02
C VAL A 86 13.17 -2.66 17.96
N LEU A 87 13.35 -1.45 18.52
CA LEU A 87 14.42 -1.13 19.47
C LEU A 87 14.08 -1.52 20.92
N GLY A 88 12.81 -1.90 21.18
CA GLY A 88 12.37 -2.20 22.55
C GLY A 88 12.31 -0.98 23.47
N VAL A 89 12.17 0.23 22.90
CA VAL A 89 12.19 1.50 23.65
C VAL A 89 10.79 2.09 23.73
N GLY A 90 10.40 2.51 24.92
CA GLY A 90 9.16 3.26 25.16
C GLY A 90 7.93 2.41 25.49
N PRO A 91 6.74 3.02 25.61
CA PRO A 91 5.53 2.38 26.09
C PRO A 91 4.77 1.59 25.00
N PHE A 92 5.33 1.43 23.81
CA PHE A 92 4.61 0.91 22.63
C PHE A 92 4.56 -0.62 22.53
N GLY A 93 5.13 -1.35 23.50
CA GLY A 93 5.16 -2.81 23.53
C GLY A 93 6.08 -3.43 22.47
N GLU A 94 6.03 -4.75 22.35
CA GLU A 94 6.80 -5.50 21.36
C GLU A 94 6.15 -5.47 19.97
N ILE A 95 6.88 -5.96 18.95
CA ILE A 95 6.35 -6.17 17.60
C ILE A 95 5.18 -7.15 17.73
N GLY A 96 4.08 -6.84 17.05
CA GLY A 96 2.90 -7.70 17.07
C GLY A 96 3.21 -9.10 16.53
N THR A 97 2.63 -10.10 17.17
CA THR A 97 2.75 -11.53 16.77
C THR A 97 1.40 -12.11 16.34
N ALA A 98 0.37 -11.27 16.22
CA ALA A 98 -0.95 -11.73 15.85
C ALA A 98 -1.01 -12.12 14.37
N THR A 99 -1.61 -13.26 14.07
CA THR A 99 -1.85 -13.73 12.68
C THR A 99 -3.13 -13.15 12.09
N GLY A 100 -3.96 -12.48 12.91
CA GLY A 100 -5.20 -11.83 12.49
C GLY A 100 -5.65 -10.75 13.45
N LEU A 101 -6.57 -9.91 13.00
CA LEU A 101 -7.18 -8.84 13.78
C LEU A 101 -8.60 -9.22 14.18
N ARG A 102 -9.04 -8.76 15.38
CA ARG A 102 -10.39 -9.00 15.89
C ARG A 102 -10.96 -7.75 16.56
N GLY A 103 -12.30 -7.70 16.66
CA GLY A 103 -13.01 -6.64 17.35
C GLY A 103 -12.70 -5.25 16.79
N VAL A 104 -12.45 -4.31 17.67
CA VAL A 104 -12.19 -2.90 17.31
C VAL A 104 -11.00 -2.73 16.39
N LYS A 105 -9.93 -3.52 16.55
CA LYS A 105 -8.74 -3.46 15.70
C LYS A 105 -9.07 -3.82 14.25
N LEU A 106 -9.89 -4.84 14.03
CA LEU A 106 -10.34 -5.23 12.69
C LEU A 106 -11.21 -4.14 12.07
N ILE A 107 -12.10 -3.53 12.83
CA ILE A 107 -12.95 -2.42 12.34
C ILE A 107 -12.09 -1.23 11.92
N ILE A 108 -11.08 -0.86 12.72
CA ILE A 108 -10.14 0.21 12.37
C ILE A 108 -9.40 -0.13 11.08
N ALA A 109 -8.93 -1.37 10.94
CA ALA A 109 -8.23 -1.83 9.73
C ALA A 109 -9.13 -1.74 8.49
N ILE A 110 -10.38 -2.21 8.58
CA ILE A 110 -11.37 -2.16 7.50
C ILE A 110 -11.66 -0.72 7.08
N VAL A 111 -11.99 0.16 8.04
CA VAL A 111 -12.32 1.57 7.76
C VAL A 111 -11.13 2.30 7.16
N ALA A 112 -9.94 2.13 7.73
CA ALA A 112 -8.74 2.77 7.19
C ALA A 112 -8.41 2.25 5.77
N ASN A 113 -8.50 0.93 5.55
CA ASN A 113 -8.22 0.33 4.25
C ASN A 113 -9.24 0.75 3.17
N PHE A 114 -10.50 0.99 3.55
CA PHE A 114 -11.51 1.58 2.68
C PHE A 114 -11.10 2.98 2.19
N PHE A 115 -10.66 3.86 3.09
CA PHE A 115 -10.17 5.18 2.69
C PHE A 115 -8.86 5.13 1.90
N LEU A 116 -7.94 4.23 2.27
CA LEU A 116 -6.71 4.01 1.51
C LEU A 116 -6.99 3.53 0.08
N GLY A 117 -7.98 2.65 -0.09
CA GLY A 117 -8.45 2.23 -1.42
C GLY A 117 -8.96 3.40 -2.25
N GLY A 118 -9.75 4.30 -1.65
CA GLY A 118 -10.19 5.53 -2.30
C GLY A 118 -9.03 6.47 -2.66
N LEU A 119 -8.03 6.62 -1.78
CA LEU A 119 -6.84 7.44 -2.04
C LEU A 119 -6.01 6.93 -3.22
N MET A 120 -5.97 5.62 -3.42
CA MET A 120 -5.25 5.02 -4.55
C MET A 120 -5.83 5.43 -5.91
N SER A 121 -7.12 5.73 -5.99
CA SER A 121 -7.77 6.25 -7.20
C SER A 121 -7.23 7.62 -7.64
N ILE A 122 -6.65 8.39 -6.73
CA ILE A 122 -6.04 9.69 -7.02
C ILE A 122 -4.51 9.64 -7.08
N GLY A 123 -3.94 8.43 -7.13
CA GLY A 123 -2.49 8.22 -7.26
C GLY A 123 -1.72 8.24 -5.95
N VAL A 124 -2.37 8.01 -4.81
CA VAL A 124 -1.70 7.81 -3.51
C VAL A 124 -1.54 6.32 -3.27
N GLY A 125 -0.29 5.85 -3.12
CA GLY A 125 0.01 4.44 -2.90
C GLY A 125 -0.56 3.91 -1.58
N LEU A 126 -1.16 2.71 -1.63
CA LEU A 126 -1.76 2.03 -0.48
C LEU A 126 -0.74 1.24 0.34
N TYR A 127 0.34 0.76 -0.28
CA TYR A 127 1.28 -0.21 0.31
C TYR A 127 1.79 0.18 1.70
N ALA A 128 2.59 1.23 1.77
CA ALA A 128 3.24 1.61 3.01
C ALA A 128 2.26 2.02 4.12
N PRO A 129 1.19 2.81 3.86
CA PRO A 129 0.19 3.11 4.88
C PRO A 129 -0.56 1.87 5.40
N CYS A 130 -0.92 0.93 4.53
CA CYS A 130 -1.60 -0.30 4.93
C CYS A 130 -0.68 -1.19 5.78
N MET A 131 0.58 -1.37 5.35
CA MET A 131 1.58 -2.14 6.08
C MET A 131 1.80 -1.57 7.48
N ALA A 132 2.08 -0.27 7.58
CA ALA A 132 2.31 0.40 8.84
C ALA A 132 1.10 0.30 9.78
N LEU A 133 -0.11 0.45 9.25
CA LEU A 133 -1.34 0.30 10.02
C LEU A 133 -1.50 -1.11 10.58
N CYS A 134 -1.31 -2.15 9.76
CA CYS A 134 -1.42 -3.55 10.17
C CYS A 134 -0.47 -3.87 11.33
N VAL A 135 0.80 -3.51 11.18
CA VAL A 135 1.82 -3.74 12.22
C VAL A 135 1.53 -2.93 13.48
N LEU A 136 1.03 -1.69 13.35
CA LEU A 136 0.64 -0.87 14.50
C LEU A 136 -0.52 -1.48 15.30
N LEU A 137 -1.50 -2.06 14.60
CA LEU A 137 -2.64 -2.75 15.24
C LEU A 137 -2.24 -4.08 15.91
N GLY A 138 -0.98 -4.51 15.73
CA GLY A 138 -0.40 -5.68 16.38
C GLY A 138 -0.36 -6.93 15.51
N LEU A 139 -0.60 -6.80 14.21
CA LEU A 139 -0.40 -7.90 13.27
C LEU A 139 1.10 -8.19 13.14
N ASP A 140 1.45 -9.48 13.04
CA ASP A 140 2.82 -9.88 12.70
C ASP A 140 3.24 -9.27 11.37
N THR A 141 4.51 -8.86 11.26
CA THR A 141 5.01 -8.21 10.05
C THR A 141 4.90 -9.13 8.83
N GLY A 142 5.14 -10.43 9.00
CA GLY A 142 4.96 -11.42 7.93
C GLY A 142 3.51 -11.49 7.45
N CYS A 143 2.54 -11.54 8.38
CA CYS A 143 1.10 -11.55 8.07
C CYS A 143 0.59 -10.22 7.49
N ALA A 144 1.26 -9.11 7.76
CA ALA A 144 0.88 -7.82 7.20
C ALA A 144 1.16 -7.71 5.68
N PHE A 145 2.13 -8.48 5.14
CA PHE A 145 2.42 -8.52 3.71
C PHE A 145 1.23 -9.02 2.88
N PRO A 146 0.67 -10.22 3.13
CA PRO A 146 -0.51 -10.70 2.40
C PRO A 146 -1.69 -9.73 2.46
N ALA A 147 -1.95 -9.12 3.62
CA ALA A 147 -3.04 -8.16 3.79
C ALA A 147 -2.85 -6.91 2.91
N MET A 148 -1.65 -6.36 2.90
CA MET A 148 -1.27 -5.19 2.10
C MET A 148 -1.29 -5.53 0.60
N MET A 149 -0.58 -6.60 0.19
CA MET A 149 -0.45 -6.99 -1.21
C MET A 149 -1.79 -7.42 -1.79
N GLY A 150 -2.57 -8.22 -1.06
CA GLY A 150 -3.90 -8.61 -1.46
C GLY A 150 -4.84 -7.42 -1.61
N SER A 151 -4.85 -6.50 -0.64
CA SER A 151 -5.66 -5.28 -0.72
C SER A 151 -5.34 -4.45 -1.96
N CYS A 152 -4.06 -4.34 -2.31
CA CYS A 152 -3.60 -3.59 -3.48
C CYS A 152 -3.89 -4.32 -4.80
N ALA A 153 -3.53 -5.61 -4.89
CA ALA A 153 -3.71 -6.43 -6.08
C ALA A 153 -5.18 -6.49 -6.54
N TYR A 154 -6.05 -6.86 -5.62
CA TYR A 154 -7.48 -7.00 -5.95
C TYR A 154 -8.18 -5.66 -6.16
N LEU A 155 -7.75 -4.60 -5.48
CA LEU A 155 -8.23 -3.25 -5.77
C LEU A 155 -7.83 -2.81 -7.17
N MET A 156 -6.60 -3.07 -7.61
CA MET A 156 -6.15 -2.76 -8.97
C MET A 156 -6.89 -3.61 -10.00
N ALA A 157 -7.02 -4.93 -9.75
CA ALA A 157 -7.64 -5.85 -10.70
C ALA A 157 -9.15 -5.64 -10.85
N PHE A 158 -9.87 -5.38 -9.78
CA PHE A 158 -11.34 -5.30 -9.76
C PHE A 158 -11.90 -3.90 -9.50
N GLY A 159 -11.11 -2.99 -8.92
CA GLY A 159 -11.53 -1.63 -8.59
C GLY A 159 -11.10 -0.62 -9.65
N ASN A 160 -9.91 -0.11 -9.52
CA ASN A 160 -9.41 1.02 -10.31
C ASN A 160 -9.01 0.65 -11.74
N GLY A 161 -8.34 -0.50 -11.94
CA GLY A 161 -7.80 -0.90 -13.25
C GLY A 161 -8.85 -0.90 -14.36
N PRO A 162 -9.96 -1.66 -14.23
CA PRO A 162 -11.00 -1.69 -15.23
C PRO A 162 -11.58 -0.31 -15.56
N LYS A 163 -11.72 0.55 -14.56
CA LYS A 163 -12.22 1.91 -14.74
C LYS A 163 -11.26 2.78 -15.56
N PHE A 164 -9.96 2.75 -15.24
CA PHE A 164 -8.95 3.48 -15.99
C PHE A 164 -8.83 2.99 -17.43
N ILE A 165 -9.00 1.68 -17.67
CA ILE A 165 -9.02 1.09 -19.03
C ILE A 165 -10.24 1.58 -19.80
N GLN A 166 -11.44 1.57 -19.21
CA GLN A 166 -12.68 2.04 -19.83
C GLN A 166 -12.63 3.53 -20.17
N GLU A 167 -12.02 4.34 -19.30
CA GLU A 167 -11.85 5.78 -19.50
C GLU A 167 -10.70 6.13 -20.46
N GLY A 168 -9.88 5.16 -20.88
CA GLY A 168 -8.69 5.39 -21.71
C GLY A 168 -7.62 6.25 -21.04
N ARG A 169 -7.58 6.29 -19.71
CA ARG A 169 -6.71 7.14 -18.90
C ARG A 169 -5.45 6.42 -18.44
N TYR A 170 -4.73 5.81 -19.34
CA TYR A 170 -3.47 5.11 -19.07
C TYR A 170 -2.59 5.09 -20.33
N ASP A 171 -1.29 4.90 -20.15
CA ASP A 171 -0.34 4.70 -21.26
C ASP A 171 -0.08 3.19 -21.45
N PRO A 172 -0.53 2.58 -22.57
CA PRO A 172 -0.36 1.14 -22.78
C PRO A 172 1.09 0.68 -22.85
N VAL A 173 1.98 1.48 -23.42
CA VAL A 173 3.41 1.11 -23.57
C VAL A 173 4.08 1.07 -22.20
N ALA A 174 3.83 2.09 -21.39
CA ALA A 174 4.34 2.14 -20.03
C ALA A 174 3.76 0.99 -19.18
N CYS A 175 2.45 0.68 -19.31
CA CYS A 175 1.82 -0.44 -18.61
C CYS A 175 2.47 -1.79 -18.95
N TRP A 176 2.70 -2.10 -20.22
CA TRP A 176 3.37 -3.35 -20.60
C TRP A 176 4.79 -3.45 -20.09
N THR A 177 5.54 -2.36 -20.19
CA THR A 177 6.92 -2.31 -19.68
C THR A 177 6.95 -2.55 -18.17
N GLN A 178 6.01 -1.92 -17.44
CA GLN A 178 5.87 -2.06 -15.99
C GLN A 178 5.41 -3.48 -15.61
N ALA A 179 4.44 -4.05 -16.32
CA ALA A 179 3.95 -5.40 -16.06
C ALA A 179 5.05 -6.46 -16.21
N ILE A 180 5.83 -6.40 -17.30
CA ILE A 180 6.91 -7.36 -17.55
C ILE A 180 8.08 -7.15 -16.57
N GLY A 181 8.57 -5.91 -16.46
CA GLY A 181 9.68 -5.58 -15.56
C GLY A 181 9.32 -5.82 -14.08
N GLY A 182 8.11 -5.46 -13.69
CA GLY A 182 7.58 -5.68 -12.35
C GLY A 182 7.44 -7.17 -12.01
N ALA A 183 6.93 -7.99 -12.92
CA ALA A 183 6.82 -9.44 -12.70
C ALA A 183 8.19 -10.08 -12.42
N VAL A 184 9.22 -9.75 -13.22
CA VAL A 184 10.59 -10.21 -12.97
C VAL A 184 11.10 -9.71 -11.62
N GLY A 185 10.88 -8.43 -11.32
CA GLY A 185 11.29 -7.81 -10.05
C GLY A 185 10.64 -8.48 -8.84
N VAL A 186 9.35 -8.84 -8.92
CA VAL A 186 8.61 -9.52 -7.85
C VAL A 186 9.22 -10.89 -7.54
N PHE A 187 9.54 -11.71 -8.55
CA PHE A 187 10.20 -13.00 -8.30
C PHE A 187 11.55 -12.83 -7.60
N LEU A 188 12.38 -11.88 -8.05
CA LEU A 188 13.66 -11.61 -7.40
C LEU A 188 13.49 -11.13 -5.95
N ALA A 189 12.55 -10.19 -5.72
CA ALA A 189 12.26 -9.65 -4.40
C ALA A 189 11.71 -10.74 -3.46
N PHE A 190 10.84 -11.63 -3.94
CA PHE A 190 10.27 -12.70 -3.14
C PHE A 190 11.34 -13.64 -2.57
N PHE A 191 12.30 -14.07 -3.38
CA PHE A 191 13.39 -14.92 -2.90
C PHE A 191 14.29 -14.23 -1.86
N ILE A 192 14.53 -12.93 -2.04
CA ILE A 192 15.29 -12.13 -1.07
C ILE A 192 14.52 -12.02 0.26
N VAL A 193 13.26 -11.61 0.19
CA VAL A 193 12.40 -11.41 1.38
C VAL A 193 12.18 -12.71 2.14
N LYS A 194 11.98 -13.82 1.44
CA LYS A 194 11.82 -15.16 2.04
C LYS A 194 13.03 -15.59 2.87
N SER A 195 14.22 -15.14 2.52
CA SER A 195 15.46 -15.47 3.25
C SER A 195 15.74 -14.57 4.45
N MET A 196 14.96 -13.50 4.64
CA MET A 196 15.22 -12.50 5.71
C MET A 196 14.58 -12.91 7.04
N SER A 197 15.26 -12.56 8.14
CA SER A 197 14.67 -12.67 9.48
C SER A 197 13.53 -11.65 9.65
N LEU A 198 12.53 -11.97 10.47
CA LEU A 198 11.38 -11.09 10.75
C LEU A 198 11.82 -9.71 11.26
N ARG A 199 12.87 -9.65 12.10
CA ARG A 199 13.42 -8.40 12.60
C ARG A 199 14.00 -7.55 11.47
N THR A 200 14.80 -8.15 10.58
CA THR A 200 15.37 -7.46 9.42
C THR A 200 14.28 -6.94 8.48
N LEU A 201 13.25 -7.76 8.27
CA LEU A 201 12.08 -7.39 7.48
C LEU A 201 11.35 -6.17 8.07
N THR A 202 11.13 -6.17 9.38
CA THR A 202 10.48 -5.03 10.06
C THR A 202 11.33 -3.75 9.98
N ILE A 203 12.65 -3.85 10.13
CA ILE A 203 13.56 -2.70 9.94
C ILE A 203 13.46 -2.16 8.51
N MET A 204 13.45 -3.03 7.53
CA MET A 204 13.27 -2.63 6.12
C MET A 204 11.95 -1.89 5.91
N VAL A 205 10.86 -2.39 6.47
CA VAL A 205 9.54 -1.72 6.42
C VAL A 205 9.61 -0.34 7.07
N VAL A 206 10.25 -0.18 8.22
CA VAL A 206 10.46 1.12 8.88
C VAL A 206 11.19 2.09 7.95
N CYS A 207 12.28 1.66 7.32
CA CYS A 207 13.04 2.48 6.37
C CYS A 207 12.16 2.92 5.18
N VAL A 208 11.38 2.01 4.61
CA VAL A 208 10.44 2.29 3.51
C VAL A 208 9.37 3.28 3.96
N CYS A 209 8.81 3.12 5.16
CA CYS A 209 7.81 4.04 5.72
C CYS A 209 8.37 5.46 5.90
N TYR A 210 9.60 5.61 6.40
CA TYR A 210 10.24 6.93 6.48
C TYR A 210 10.49 7.52 5.09
N LEU A 211 11.05 6.74 4.16
CA LEU A 211 11.28 7.18 2.79
C LEU A 211 9.97 7.67 2.15
N THR A 212 8.92 6.88 2.24
CA THR A 212 7.59 7.21 1.70
C THR A 212 7.01 8.47 2.37
N SER A 213 7.19 8.61 3.69
CA SER A 213 6.79 9.81 4.42
C SER A 213 7.47 11.06 3.84
N PHE A 214 8.79 11.04 3.66
CA PHE A 214 9.52 12.17 3.08
C PHE A 214 9.14 12.45 1.61
N LEU A 215 8.81 11.41 0.83
CA LEU A 215 8.31 11.59 -0.53
C LEU A 215 6.95 12.31 -0.52
N PHE A 216 6.04 11.98 0.40
CA PHE A 216 4.79 12.71 0.54
C PHE A 216 5.00 14.18 0.91
N LEU A 217 5.97 14.47 1.80
CA LEU A 217 6.33 15.85 2.16
C LEU A 217 6.88 16.60 0.95
N HIS A 218 7.86 16.02 0.25
CA HIS A 218 8.45 16.63 -0.95
C HIS A 218 7.38 16.95 -2.00
N ASP A 219 6.48 16.00 -2.27
CA ASP A 219 5.38 16.18 -3.21
C ASP A 219 4.35 17.22 -2.75
N ALA A 220 4.13 17.34 -1.44
CA ALA A 220 3.24 18.35 -0.88
C ALA A 220 3.80 19.77 -1.03
N ILE A 221 5.13 19.93 -0.92
CA ILE A 221 5.83 21.20 -1.10
C ILE A 221 5.88 21.57 -2.59
N LYS A 222 6.44 20.69 -3.44
CA LYS A 222 6.70 20.96 -4.86
C LYS A 222 5.44 21.25 -5.69
N LYS A 223 4.35 20.51 -5.44
CA LYS A 223 3.06 20.73 -6.14
C LYS A 223 2.18 21.81 -5.45
N GLY A 224 2.64 22.38 -4.36
CA GLY A 224 2.00 23.54 -3.73
C GLY A 224 2.50 24.89 -4.25
N GLU A 225 3.60 24.89 -5.01
CA GLU A 225 4.12 26.08 -5.69
C GLU A 225 3.56 26.22 -7.12
N ALA A 226 2.91 25.17 -7.64
CA ALA A 226 2.34 25.14 -9.00
C ALA A 226 0.80 25.36 -9.05
N ALA A 227 0.17 25.73 -7.94
CA ALA A 227 -1.25 26.07 -7.79
C ALA A 227 -1.41 27.48 -7.20
#